data_c89569ccecd5168e85265a306d852c6a
#
_entry.id   c89569ccecd5168e85265a306d852c6a
#
_cell.length_a   1.000
_cell.length_b   1.000
_cell.length_c   1.000
_cell.angle_alpha   90.00
_cell.angle_beta   90.00
_cell.angle_gamma   90.00
#
_symmetry.space_group_name_H-M   'P 1'
#
loop_
_entity.id
_entity.type
_entity.pdbx_description
1 polymer ?
#
loop_
_entity_poly.entity_id
_entity_poly.type
_entity_poly.pdbx_seq_one_letter_code
_entity_poly.pdbx_strand_id
1 'polypeptide(L)'
;MAKNDTAGKAIALHKKLGGKIRIQAAAPVKHRDDLSLVYTPGVAAVSTLVAGSKGKLHPIKKQETLAKEYTIKKRMVAVISDGSAVLGLGNIGPYGALPVMEGKAALFKAFADVDAFPIVLDTQNVDEIVETIVRIAPAFGGINLEDFAAPNCFEIEERVKAALNIPVMHDDQHGTAIVVLAAMINAAKVVKKDLKKLKVVVAGAGAAGTAVTKLLLLAGVKDIIVLDSKGVIGAESREPHKQALAKQTNPRKVAGGLEEALAEADAVVGVSGPGLMQARHVQMMAKKAIVFGLANPVPEIMPDEAKKGGAAVVATGRSDFPNQINNSLAFPGIFRGALDHKVTKITDKMKLGAAKNLAALVNKPTADKIIPGPFDKGVMEAVAKAVR
;
A
#
# COMPACT_ATOMS: atom_id res chain seq x y z
N MET A 1 0.54 33.40 -9.54
CA MET A 1 0.78 31.99 -9.92
C MET A 1 -0.55 31.36 -10.32
N ALA A 2 -0.70 30.96 -11.58
CA ALA A 2 -1.94 30.32 -12.04
C ALA A 2 -2.16 29.05 -11.20
N LYS A 3 -3.30 28.95 -10.49
CA LYS A 3 -3.73 27.73 -9.82
C LYS A 3 -3.74 26.63 -10.89
N ASN A 4 -2.82 25.66 -10.74
CA ASN A 4 -2.76 24.52 -11.65
C ASN A 4 -4.07 23.76 -11.46
N ASP A 5 -5.02 23.92 -12.38
CA ASP A 5 -6.33 23.26 -12.33
C ASP A 5 -6.18 21.76 -12.64
N THR A 6 -5.52 21.05 -11.76
CA THR A 6 -5.32 19.60 -11.87
C THR A 6 -6.65 18.86 -11.78
N ALA A 7 -7.59 19.35 -10.97
CA ALA A 7 -8.89 18.71 -10.78
C ALA A 7 -9.74 18.77 -12.06
N GLY A 8 -9.87 19.97 -12.67
CA GLY A 8 -10.60 20.14 -13.94
C GLY A 8 -9.97 19.32 -15.07
N LYS A 9 -8.63 19.31 -15.17
CA LYS A 9 -7.91 18.48 -16.15
C LYS A 9 -8.15 16.98 -15.93
N ALA A 10 -8.17 16.51 -14.68
CA ALA A 10 -8.45 15.11 -14.36
C ALA A 10 -9.88 14.72 -14.77
N ILE A 11 -10.88 15.53 -14.44
CA ILE A 11 -12.29 15.29 -14.82
C ILE A 11 -12.42 15.24 -16.36
N ALA A 12 -11.84 16.19 -17.06
CA ALA A 12 -11.86 16.24 -18.53
C ALA A 12 -11.20 15.01 -19.15
N LEU A 13 -10.05 14.57 -18.61
CA LEU A 13 -9.36 13.36 -19.05
C LEU A 13 -10.24 12.10 -18.88
N HIS A 14 -10.85 11.91 -17.71
CA HIS A 14 -11.72 10.77 -17.45
C HIS A 14 -12.94 10.74 -18.37
N LYS A 15 -13.59 11.90 -18.56
CA LYS A 15 -14.71 12.02 -19.50
C LYS A 15 -14.31 11.69 -20.95
N LYS A 16 -13.12 12.15 -21.39
CA LYS A 16 -12.60 11.88 -22.73
C LYS A 16 -12.28 10.40 -22.95
N LEU A 17 -11.70 9.72 -21.95
CA LEU A 17 -11.25 8.34 -22.07
C LEU A 17 -12.37 7.32 -21.84
N GLY A 18 -13.39 7.66 -21.04
CA GLY A 18 -14.40 6.72 -20.56
C GLY A 18 -13.81 5.65 -19.62
N GLY A 19 -12.77 6.03 -18.85
CA GLY A 19 -12.01 5.14 -17.97
C GLY A 19 -10.50 5.22 -18.24
N LYS A 20 -9.68 4.81 -17.26
CA LYS A 20 -8.20 4.88 -17.33
C LYS A 20 -7.55 3.63 -17.87
N ILE A 21 -8.28 2.53 -17.97
CA ILE A 21 -7.77 1.24 -18.43
C ILE A 21 -8.60 0.74 -19.61
N ARG A 22 -7.97 -0.07 -20.44
CA ARG A 22 -8.63 -0.81 -21.53
C ARG A 22 -8.12 -2.24 -21.54
N ILE A 23 -9.01 -3.19 -21.85
CA ILE A 23 -8.63 -4.58 -22.10
C ILE A 23 -8.30 -4.72 -23.57
N GLN A 24 -7.12 -5.28 -23.84
CA GLN A 24 -6.68 -5.58 -25.20
C GLN A 24 -6.30 -7.06 -25.30
N ALA A 25 -6.76 -7.72 -26.36
CA ALA A 25 -6.37 -9.08 -26.64
C ALA A 25 -4.85 -9.18 -26.88
N ALA A 26 -4.20 -10.11 -26.19
CA ALA A 26 -2.77 -10.37 -26.36
C ALA A 26 -2.47 -11.13 -27.67
N ALA A 27 -3.40 -11.98 -28.11
CA ALA A 27 -3.31 -12.67 -29.38
C ALA A 27 -4.09 -11.92 -30.47
N PRO A 28 -3.56 -11.79 -31.69
CA PRO A 28 -4.33 -11.25 -32.81
C PRO A 28 -5.48 -12.19 -33.19
N VAL A 29 -6.64 -11.62 -33.55
CA VAL A 29 -7.78 -12.35 -34.13
C VAL A 29 -8.14 -11.62 -35.40
N LYS A 30 -7.44 -11.93 -36.49
CA LYS A 30 -7.61 -11.27 -37.79
C LYS A 30 -8.11 -12.24 -38.89
N HIS A 31 -7.82 -13.52 -38.76
CA HIS A 31 -8.12 -14.55 -39.74
C HIS A 31 -8.78 -15.77 -39.08
N ARG A 32 -9.33 -16.66 -39.90
CA ARG A 32 -10.01 -17.87 -39.44
C ARG A 32 -9.09 -18.79 -38.61
N ASP A 33 -7.83 -18.87 -39.00
CA ASP A 33 -6.84 -19.67 -38.28
C ASP A 33 -6.55 -19.11 -36.87
N ASP A 34 -6.45 -17.81 -36.74
CA ASP A 34 -6.30 -17.15 -35.42
C ASP A 34 -7.50 -17.49 -34.53
N LEU A 35 -8.73 -17.40 -35.06
CA LEU A 35 -9.95 -17.76 -34.35
C LEU A 35 -9.91 -19.21 -33.86
N SER A 36 -9.43 -20.13 -34.70
CA SER A 36 -9.31 -21.55 -34.37
C SER A 36 -8.29 -21.79 -33.24
N LEU A 37 -7.23 -21.00 -33.18
CA LEU A 37 -6.22 -21.08 -32.11
C LEU A 37 -6.69 -20.48 -30.80
N VAL A 38 -7.33 -19.30 -30.84
CA VAL A 38 -7.71 -18.58 -29.59
C VAL A 38 -9.04 -19.05 -29.02
N TYR A 39 -9.88 -19.68 -29.80
CA TYR A 39 -11.19 -20.21 -29.38
C TYR A 39 -11.39 -21.67 -29.81
N THR A 40 -12.34 -21.99 -30.64
CA THR A 40 -12.59 -23.39 -31.05
C THR A 40 -11.98 -23.71 -32.41
N PRO A 41 -11.29 -24.88 -32.54
CA PRO A 41 -11.14 -26.01 -31.59
C PRO A 41 -9.96 -25.86 -30.61
N GLY A 42 -9.02 -24.93 -30.84
CA GLY A 42 -7.75 -24.85 -30.13
C GLY A 42 -7.89 -24.70 -28.61
N VAL A 43 -8.84 -23.90 -28.14
CA VAL A 43 -9.06 -23.68 -26.70
C VAL A 43 -9.38 -24.96 -25.94
N ALA A 44 -10.03 -25.96 -26.61
CA ALA A 44 -10.36 -27.25 -25.99
C ALA A 44 -9.09 -28.00 -25.56
N ALA A 45 -8.04 -27.93 -26.36
CA ALA A 45 -6.75 -28.55 -26.03
C ALA A 45 -6.13 -27.91 -24.77
N VAL A 46 -6.14 -26.57 -24.70
CA VAL A 46 -5.63 -25.83 -23.53
C VAL A 46 -6.46 -26.11 -22.29
N SER A 47 -7.79 -26.11 -22.40
CA SER A 47 -8.69 -26.44 -21.28
C SER A 47 -8.47 -27.86 -20.76
N THR A 48 -8.29 -28.82 -21.66
CA THR A 48 -7.98 -30.21 -21.31
C THR A 48 -6.60 -30.33 -20.67
N LEU A 49 -5.60 -29.57 -21.15
CA LEU A 49 -4.27 -29.52 -20.57
C LEU A 49 -4.34 -29.01 -19.10
N VAL A 50 -5.10 -27.95 -18.85
CA VAL A 50 -5.23 -27.35 -17.51
C VAL A 50 -6.05 -28.23 -16.58
N ALA A 51 -7.22 -28.67 -17.00
CA ALA A 51 -8.18 -29.36 -16.14
C ALA A 51 -8.01 -30.88 -16.08
N GLY A 52 -7.43 -31.51 -17.11
CA GLY A 52 -7.49 -32.93 -17.38
C GLY A 52 -8.65 -33.28 -18.31
N SER A 53 -8.76 -34.52 -18.66
CA SER A 53 -9.82 -35.05 -19.57
C SER A 53 -11.11 -35.38 -18.82
N LYS A 54 -12.23 -35.46 -19.55
CA LYS A 54 -13.54 -35.83 -18.98
C LYS A 54 -13.41 -37.15 -18.21
N GLY A 55 -13.87 -37.18 -16.97
CA GLY A 55 -13.78 -38.35 -16.07
C GLY A 55 -12.41 -38.59 -15.44
N LYS A 56 -11.37 -37.80 -15.80
CA LYS A 56 -10.01 -37.91 -15.24
C LYS A 56 -9.41 -36.54 -15.07
N LEU A 57 -10.01 -35.76 -14.17
CA LEU A 57 -9.53 -34.38 -13.85
C LEU A 57 -8.21 -34.43 -13.08
N HIS A 58 -7.38 -33.42 -13.29
CA HIS A 58 -6.20 -33.21 -12.48
C HIS A 58 -6.59 -32.78 -11.04
N PRO A 59 -5.77 -33.10 -10.03
CA PRO A 59 -5.91 -32.51 -8.70
C PRO A 59 -5.89 -30.98 -8.79
N ILE A 60 -6.68 -30.30 -7.96
CA ILE A 60 -6.83 -28.82 -7.98
C ILE A 60 -5.48 -28.11 -7.97
N LYS A 61 -4.52 -28.52 -7.13
CA LYS A 61 -3.17 -27.94 -7.09
C LYS A 61 -2.45 -27.96 -8.44
N LYS A 62 -2.65 -29.04 -9.25
CA LYS A 62 -2.08 -29.14 -10.59
C LYS A 62 -2.82 -28.23 -11.56
N GLN A 63 -4.17 -28.16 -11.46
CA GLN A 63 -4.96 -27.22 -12.27
C GLN A 63 -4.55 -25.78 -12.01
N GLU A 64 -4.38 -25.35 -10.75
CA GLU A 64 -3.91 -24.03 -10.39
C GLU A 64 -2.52 -23.71 -10.97
N THR A 65 -1.60 -24.67 -10.92
CA THR A 65 -0.25 -24.51 -11.49
C THR A 65 -0.30 -24.31 -12.99
N LEU A 66 -1.06 -25.14 -13.70
CA LEU A 66 -1.21 -25.05 -15.15
C LEU A 66 -2.00 -23.79 -15.57
N ALA A 67 -3.04 -23.42 -14.82
CA ALA A 67 -3.75 -22.16 -15.07
C ALA A 67 -2.82 -20.94 -14.95
N LYS A 68 -1.90 -20.90 -13.97
CA LYS A 68 -0.88 -19.85 -13.86
C LYS A 68 0.07 -19.82 -15.07
N GLU A 69 0.30 -20.93 -15.73
CA GLU A 69 1.20 -21.01 -16.87
C GLU A 69 0.53 -20.60 -18.19
N TYR A 70 -0.71 -21.07 -18.40
CA TYR A 70 -1.39 -21.00 -19.70
C TYR A 70 -2.51 -19.96 -19.78
N THR A 71 -2.78 -19.18 -18.71
CA THR A 71 -3.84 -18.19 -18.71
C THR A 71 -3.37 -16.83 -18.20
N ILE A 72 -4.26 -15.83 -18.23
CA ILE A 72 -4.05 -14.49 -17.71
C ILE A 72 -3.71 -14.48 -16.19
N LYS A 73 -4.05 -15.57 -15.47
CA LYS A 73 -3.70 -15.77 -14.05
C LYS A 73 -2.21 -15.56 -13.76
N LYS A 74 -1.34 -15.79 -14.76
CA LYS A 74 0.10 -15.60 -14.63
C LYS A 74 0.50 -14.19 -14.21
N ARG A 75 -0.25 -13.16 -14.65
CA ARG A 75 0.15 -11.75 -14.57
C ARG A 75 -0.96 -10.80 -14.10
N MET A 76 -2.17 -11.29 -13.84
CA MET A 76 -3.33 -10.48 -13.49
C MET A 76 -3.46 -10.35 -11.97
N VAL A 77 -3.58 -9.12 -11.49
CA VAL A 77 -3.89 -8.80 -10.10
C VAL A 77 -5.30 -8.20 -10.02
N ALA A 78 -6.14 -8.67 -9.09
CA ALA A 78 -7.38 -7.98 -8.75
C ALA A 78 -7.08 -6.82 -7.78
N VAL A 79 -7.57 -5.64 -8.08
CA VAL A 79 -7.57 -4.47 -7.18
C VAL A 79 -8.97 -4.34 -6.63
N ILE A 80 -9.16 -4.72 -5.37
CA ILE A 80 -10.49 -4.90 -4.78
C ILE A 80 -10.73 -3.88 -3.68
N SER A 81 -11.92 -3.26 -3.69
CA SER A 81 -12.36 -2.28 -2.69
C SER A 81 -13.85 -2.39 -2.43
N ASP A 82 -14.29 -2.06 -1.21
CA ASP A 82 -15.70 -1.80 -0.87
C ASP A 82 -16.01 -0.29 -0.79
N GLY A 83 -14.99 0.56 -0.94
CA GLY A 83 -15.11 2.01 -0.89
C GLY A 83 -15.35 2.58 0.50
N SER A 84 -15.08 1.81 1.56
CA SER A 84 -15.35 2.24 2.95
C SER A 84 -14.34 3.21 3.53
N ALA A 85 -13.13 3.35 2.91
CA ALA A 85 -12.07 4.24 3.39
C ALA A 85 -11.26 4.87 2.26
N VAL A 86 -11.92 5.51 1.31
CA VAL A 86 -11.29 6.03 0.08
C VAL A 86 -10.53 7.33 0.38
N LEU A 87 -9.21 7.30 0.30
CA LEU A 87 -8.33 8.45 0.53
C LEU A 87 -8.71 9.22 1.82
N GLY A 88 -8.72 10.55 1.78
CA GLY A 88 -9.25 11.40 2.85
C GLY A 88 -10.76 11.69 2.76
N LEU A 89 -11.47 11.01 1.86
CA LEU A 89 -12.92 11.21 1.64
C LEU A 89 -13.80 10.32 2.52
N GLY A 90 -13.20 9.27 3.11
CA GLY A 90 -13.92 8.32 3.97
C GLY A 90 -14.77 7.33 3.17
N ASN A 91 -15.91 6.95 3.73
CA ASN A 91 -16.83 6.00 3.09
C ASN A 91 -17.65 6.68 1.99
N ILE A 92 -17.28 6.46 0.75
CA ILE A 92 -17.97 6.98 -0.45
C ILE A 92 -18.52 5.86 -1.34
N GLY A 93 -18.45 4.62 -0.85
CA GLY A 93 -19.00 3.43 -1.50
C GLY A 93 -18.29 2.99 -2.78
N PRO A 94 -18.77 1.90 -3.40
CA PRO A 94 -18.06 1.25 -4.50
C PRO A 94 -17.93 2.12 -5.75
N TYR A 95 -18.97 2.86 -6.11
CA TYR A 95 -18.93 3.72 -7.30
C TYR A 95 -17.94 4.88 -7.15
N GLY A 96 -17.82 5.43 -5.93
CA GLY A 96 -16.83 6.47 -5.63
C GLY A 96 -15.40 5.94 -5.61
N ALA A 97 -15.20 4.68 -5.22
CA ALA A 97 -13.91 4.01 -5.20
C ALA A 97 -13.41 3.63 -6.60
N LEU A 98 -14.31 3.34 -7.56
CA LEU A 98 -13.93 2.83 -8.87
C LEU A 98 -12.87 3.68 -9.60
N PRO A 99 -12.95 5.03 -9.65
CA PRO A 99 -11.89 5.82 -10.28
C PRO A 99 -10.52 5.65 -9.61
N VAL A 100 -10.47 5.42 -8.30
CA VAL A 100 -9.21 5.19 -7.56
C VAL A 100 -8.63 3.83 -7.95
N MET A 101 -9.48 2.78 -7.98
CA MET A 101 -9.09 1.42 -8.37
C MET A 101 -8.58 1.35 -9.81
N GLU A 102 -9.20 2.10 -10.74
CA GLU A 102 -8.68 2.26 -12.11
C GLU A 102 -7.31 2.95 -12.12
N GLY A 103 -7.12 3.97 -11.29
CA GLY A 103 -5.82 4.63 -11.13
C GLY A 103 -4.76 3.66 -10.62
N LYS A 104 -5.10 2.86 -9.63
CA LYS A 104 -4.21 1.81 -9.09
C LYS A 104 -3.84 0.80 -10.17
N ALA A 105 -4.81 0.31 -10.96
CA ALA A 105 -4.57 -0.61 -12.06
C ALA A 105 -3.66 0.00 -13.14
N ALA A 106 -3.83 1.27 -13.48
CA ALA A 106 -2.96 1.98 -14.41
C ALA A 106 -1.52 2.07 -13.89
N LEU A 107 -1.31 2.31 -12.58
CA LEU A 107 0.02 2.35 -11.97
C LEU A 107 0.69 0.96 -11.94
N PHE A 108 -0.05 -0.11 -11.70
CA PHE A 108 0.46 -1.49 -11.83
C PHE A 108 1.05 -1.73 -13.22
N LYS A 109 0.32 -1.34 -14.27
CA LYS A 109 0.78 -1.50 -15.65
C LYS A 109 1.96 -0.60 -15.98
N ALA A 110 1.86 0.69 -15.63
CA ALA A 110 2.87 1.69 -16.00
C ALA A 110 4.24 1.45 -15.33
N PHE A 111 4.25 1.03 -14.08
CA PHE A 111 5.47 0.92 -13.29
C PHE A 111 6.08 -0.49 -13.26
N ALA A 112 5.24 -1.52 -13.29
CA ALA A 112 5.71 -2.89 -13.10
C ALA A 112 5.32 -3.86 -14.23
N ASP A 113 4.65 -3.37 -15.28
CA ASP A 113 4.08 -4.21 -16.35
C ASP A 113 3.22 -5.38 -15.83
N VAL A 114 2.49 -5.14 -14.75
CA VAL A 114 1.52 -6.06 -14.17
C VAL A 114 0.13 -5.67 -14.66
N ASP A 115 -0.60 -6.62 -15.23
CA ASP A 115 -2.00 -6.41 -15.60
C ASP A 115 -2.83 -6.38 -14.31
N ALA A 116 -3.67 -5.37 -14.14
CA ALA A 116 -4.53 -5.26 -12.96
C ALA A 116 -5.95 -4.89 -13.36
N PHE A 117 -6.93 -5.48 -12.65
CA PHE A 117 -8.34 -5.24 -12.91
C PHE A 117 -9.05 -4.71 -11.67
N PRO A 118 -9.74 -3.55 -11.78
CA PRO A 118 -10.48 -2.97 -10.66
C PRO A 118 -11.78 -3.74 -10.42
N ILE A 119 -12.02 -4.08 -9.15
CA ILE A 119 -13.26 -4.73 -8.70
C ILE A 119 -13.76 -3.96 -7.48
N VAL A 120 -14.96 -3.42 -7.56
CA VAL A 120 -15.61 -2.75 -6.44
C VAL A 120 -16.80 -3.58 -5.98
N LEU A 121 -16.94 -3.75 -4.67
CA LEU A 121 -17.96 -4.59 -4.05
C LEU A 121 -19.05 -3.74 -3.43
N ASP A 122 -20.29 -4.00 -3.79
CA ASP A 122 -21.47 -3.32 -3.21
C ASP A 122 -21.91 -4.01 -1.90
N THR A 123 -20.94 -4.19 -1.00
CA THR A 123 -21.16 -4.70 0.36
C THR A 123 -19.99 -4.30 1.26
N GLN A 124 -20.28 -4.07 2.55
CA GLN A 124 -19.28 -3.86 3.61
C GLN A 124 -19.34 -4.98 4.66
N ASN A 125 -20.08 -6.05 4.38
CA ASN A 125 -20.11 -7.24 5.21
C ASN A 125 -18.83 -8.07 4.98
N VAL A 126 -18.09 -8.33 6.06
CA VAL A 126 -16.79 -9.02 5.99
C VAL A 126 -16.94 -10.43 5.41
N ASP A 127 -17.99 -11.17 5.77
CA ASP A 127 -18.19 -12.53 5.27
C ASP A 127 -18.47 -12.55 3.77
N GLU A 128 -19.31 -11.66 3.28
CA GLU A 128 -19.64 -11.53 1.85
C GLU A 128 -18.42 -11.08 1.04
N ILE A 129 -17.63 -10.14 1.57
CA ILE A 129 -16.38 -9.67 0.95
C ILE A 129 -15.41 -10.84 0.79
N VAL A 130 -15.13 -11.56 1.90
CA VAL A 130 -14.18 -12.68 1.89
C VAL A 130 -14.65 -13.78 0.94
N GLU A 131 -15.93 -14.16 1.01
CA GLU A 131 -16.51 -15.18 0.15
C GLU A 131 -16.40 -14.79 -1.33
N THR A 132 -16.75 -13.55 -1.67
CA THR A 132 -16.67 -13.05 -3.05
C THR A 132 -15.24 -13.10 -3.57
N ILE A 133 -14.27 -12.60 -2.79
CA ILE A 133 -12.85 -12.61 -3.17
C ILE A 133 -12.35 -14.04 -3.41
N VAL A 134 -12.70 -14.99 -2.54
CA VAL A 134 -12.30 -16.39 -2.69
C VAL A 134 -12.89 -17.00 -3.95
N ARG A 135 -14.16 -16.72 -4.25
CA ARG A 135 -14.86 -17.27 -5.44
C ARG A 135 -14.30 -16.75 -6.76
N ILE A 136 -13.83 -15.50 -6.83
CA ILE A 136 -13.25 -14.90 -8.06
C ILE A 136 -11.74 -15.16 -8.20
N ALA A 137 -11.07 -15.56 -7.14
CA ALA A 137 -9.61 -15.76 -7.12
C ALA A 137 -9.04 -16.72 -8.19
N PRO A 138 -9.78 -17.71 -8.73
CA PRO A 138 -9.27 -18.56 -9.81
C PRO A 138 -8.74 -17.80 -11.03
N ALA A 139 -9.25 -16.61 -11.33
CA ALA A 139 -8.80 -15.81 -12.48
C ALA A 139 -7.53 -14.98 -12.23
N PHE A 140 -7.12 -14.81 -10.95
CA PHE A 140 -6.08 -13.86 -10.56
C PHE A 140 -4.83 -14.55 -10.03
N GLY A 141 -3.67 -13.97 -10.35
CA GLY A 141 -2.36 -14.36 -9.79
C GLY A 141 -2.06 -13.72 -8.45
N GLY A 142 -2.76 -12.64 -8.10
CA GLY A 142 -2.63 -11.94 -6.82
C GLY A 142 -3.85 -11.06 -6.53
N ILE A 143 -4.01 -10.67 -5.26
CA ILE A 143 -5.10 -9.82 -4.77
C ILE A 143 -4.51 -8.63 -4.05
N ASN A 144 -4.75 -7.43 -4.57
CA ASN A 144 -4.51 -6.16 -3.88
C ASN A 144 -5.82 -5.69 -3.26
N LEU A 145 -5.87 -5.66 -1.94
CA LEU A 145 -6.96 -5.04 -1.18
C LEU A 145 -6.68 -3.55 -1.04
N GLU A 146 -7.69 -2.71 -1.22
CA GLU A 146 -7.55 -1.26 -1.25
C GLU A 146 -8.74 -0.56 -0.61
N ASP A 147 -8.49 0.51 0.13
CA ASP A 147 -9.54 1.40 0.69
C ASP A 147 -10.59 0.69 1.57
N PHE A 148 -10.24 -0.40 2.24
CA PHE A 148 -11.06 -1.02 3.26
C PHE A 148 -10.83 -0.36 4.62
N ALA A 149 -11.92 0.02 5.30
CA ALA A 149 -11.84 0.67 6.61
C ALA A 149 -11.34 -0.26 7.72
N ALA A 150 -10.52 0.29 8.64
CA ALA A 150 -10.24 -0.38 9.90
C ALA A 150 -11.49 -0.33 10.82
N PRO A 151 -11.75 -1.38 11.63
CA PRO A 151 -10.93 -2.57 11.84
C PRO A 151 -11.12 -3.70 10.83
N ASN A 152 -12.16 -3.66 9.98
CA ASN A 152 -12.56 -4.74 9.08
C ASN A 152 -11.44 -5.14 8.10
N CYS A 153 -10.63 -4.18 7.65
CA CYS A 153 -9.52 -4.45 6.73
C CYS A 153 -8.53 -5.51 7.27
N PHE A 154 -8.33 -5.58 8.58
CA PHE A 154 -7.42 -6.56 9.19
C PHE A 154 -7.97 -7.97 9.08
N GLU A 155 -9.26 -8.14 9.43
CA GLU A 155 -9.94 -9.43 9.36
C GLU A 155 -10.08 -9.92 7.92
N ILE A 156 -10.49 -9.03 7.01
CA ILE A 156 -10.62 -9.34 5.58
C ILE A 156 -9.29 -9.85 5.04
N GLU A 157 -8.20 -9.12 5.26
CA GLU A 157 -6.88 -9.51 4.77
C GLU A 157 -6.43 -10.85 5.35
N GLU A 158 -6.58 -11.07 6.65
CA GLU A 158 -6.18 -12.30 7.32
C GLU A 158 -6.97 -13.50 6.79
N ARG A 159 -8.28 -13.39 6.69
CA ARG A 159 -9.15 -14.47 6.20
C ARG A 159 -8.91 -14.79 4.73
N VAL A 160 -8.73 -13.78 3.88
CA VAL A 160 -8.40 -13.99 2.46
C VAL A 160 -7.03 -14.65 2.30
N LYS A 161 -6.01 -14.21 3.06
CA LYS A 161 -4.68 -14.86 3.09
C LYS A 161 -4.70 -16.31 3.55
N ALA A 162 -5.58 -16.64 4.48
CA ALA A 162 -5.74 -18.01 4.97
C ALA A 162 -6.43 -18.91 3.94
N ALA A 163 -7.39 -18.37 3.18
CA ALA A 163 -8.18 -19.13 2.22
C ALA A 163 -7.49 -19.34 0.87
N LEU A 164 -6.54 -18.46 0.48
CA LEU A 164 -5.96 -18.45 -0.87
C LEU A 164 -4.47 -18.83 -0.88
N ASN A 165 -4.07 -19.51 -1.95
CA ASN A 165 -2.68 -19.86 -2.24
C ASN A 165 -2.07 -18.96 -3.34
N ILE A 166 -2.38 -17.67 -3.29
CA ILE A 166 -1.83 -16.59 -4.12
C ILE A 166 -1.48 -15.40 -3.23
N PRO A 167 -0.55 -14.50 -3.65
CA PRO A 167 -0.20 -13.33 -2.86
C PRO A 167 -1.41 -12.41 -2.65
N VAL A 168 -1.64 -12.05 -1.40
CA VAL A 168 -2.68 -11.09 -0.96
C VAL A 168 -2.01 -10.02 -0.13
N MET A 169 -2.32 -8.75 -0.39
CA MET A 169 -1.79 -7.62 0.38
C MET A 169 -2.80 -6.48 0.40
N HIS A 170 -3.04 -5.93 1.59
CA HIS A 170 -3.75 -4.66 1.75
C HIS A 170 -2.75 -3.51 1.64
N ASP A 171 -2.85 -2.74 0.56
CA ASP A 171 -1.81 -1.76 0.21
C ASP A 171 -1.75 -0.58 1.18
N ASP A 172 -2.90 -0.06 1.64
CA ASP A 172 -2.94 1.04 2.62
C ASP A 172 -2.24 0.69 3.93
N GLN A 173 -2.21 -0.59 4.28
CA GLN A 173 -1.42 -1.08 5.40
C GLN A 173 0.05 -1.21 5.00
N HIS A 174 0.35 -2.13 4.10
CA HIS A 174 1.69 -2.65 3.91
C HIS A 174 2.51 -1.84 2.90
N GLY A 175 1.90 -1.34 1.82
CA GLY A 175 2.58 -0.45 0.88
C GLY A 175 3.01 0.85 1.58
N THR A 176 2.10 1.44 2.34
CA THR A 176 2.39 2.63 3.16
C THR A 176 3.50 2.37 4.19
N ALA A 177 3.45 1.24 4.91
CA ALA A 177 4.48 0.90 5.89
C ALA A 177 5.87 0.75 5.25
N ILE A 178 5.95 0.12 4.06
CA ILE A 178 7.21 -0.07 3.32
C ILE A 178 7.84 1.27 2.95
N VAL A 179 7.07 2.20 2.38
CA VAL A 179 7.60 3.49 1.93
C VAL A 179 7.94 4.41 3.10
N VAL A 180 7.17 4.37 4.19
CA VAL A 180 7.47 5.10 5.43
C VAL A 180 8.78 4.61 6.04
N LEU A 181 8.98 3.30 6.16
CA LEU A 181 10.23 2.75 6.69
C LEU A 181 11.42 3.10 5.77
N ALA A 182 11.26 3.02 4.45
CA ALA A 182 12.32 3.40 3.50
C ALA A 182 12.74 4.86 3.69
N ALA A 183 11.78 5.77 3.77
CA ALA A 183 12.02 7.19 4.02
C ALA A 183 12.66 7.43 5.40
N MET A 184 12.17 6.74 6.45
CA MET A 184 12.67 6.87 7.81
C MET A 184 14.14 6.42 7.94
N ILE A 185 14.54 5.34 7.26
CA ILE A 185 15.94 4.87 7.21
C ILE A 185 16.85 6.01 6.71
N ASN A 186 16.49 6.70 5.67
CA ASN A 186 17.31 7.76 5.09
C ASN A 186 17.17 9.09 5.86
N ALA A 187 15.99 9.42 6.36
CA ALA A 187 15.80 10.58 7.23
C ALA A 187 16.68 10.49 8.49
N ALA A 188 16.75 9.30 9.10
CA ALA A 188 17.64 9.06 10.26
C ALA A 188 19.12 9.34 9.92
N LYS A 189 19.59 8.93 8.70
CA LYS A 189 20.95 9.25 8.23
C LYS A 189 21.18 10.76 8.06
N VAL A 190 20.19 11.47 7.47
CA VAL A 190 20.26 12.93 7.27
C VAL A 190 20.42 13.65 8.61
N VAL A 191 19.64 13.28 9.60
CA VAL A 191 19.72 13.91 10.95
C VAL A 191 20.85 13.35 11.81
N LYS A 192 21.58 12.33 11.31
CA LYS A 192 22.69 11.65 12.00
C LYS A 192 22.27 10.99 13.32
N LYS A 193 21.07 10.35 13.32
CA LYS A 193 20.55 9.57 14.44
C LYS A 193 20.47 8.09 14.05
N ASP A 194 20.65 7.19 15.01
CA ASP A 194 20.44 5.75 14.81
C ASP A 194 18.95 5.45 14.72
N LEU A 195 18.49 4.85 13.62
CA LEU A 195 17.11 4.47 13.41
C LEU A 195 16.51 3.73 14.62
N LYS A 196 17.28 2.80 15.21
CA LYS A 196 16.80 1.95 16.30
C LYS A 196 16.62 2.70 17.62
N LYS A 197 17.25 3.88 17.75
CA LYS A 197 17.19 4.73 18.94
C LYS A 197 16.22 5.90 18.80
N LEU A 198 15.58 6.06 17.63
CA LEU A 198 14.60 7.12 17.44
C LEU A 198 13.42 6.95 18.38
N LYS A 199 12.97 8.04 18.96
CA LYS A 199 11.68 8.20 19.61
C LYS A 199 10.67 8.59 18.56
N VAL A 200 9.78 7.67 18.16
CA VAL A 200 8.85 7.87 17.06
C VAL A 200 7.43 8.00 17.59
N VAL A 201 6.70 8.97 17.06
CA VAL A 201 5.26 9.11 17.29
C VAL A 201 4.54 8.73 16.00
N VAL A 202 3.55 7.85 16.09
CA VAL A 202 2.65 7.52 14.98
C VAL A 202 1.28 8.09 15.31
N ALA A 203 0.89 9.14 14.62
CA ALA A 203 -0.40 9.81 14.79
C ALA A 203 -1.43 9.24 13.82
N GLY A 204 -2.24 8.32 14.34
CA GLY A 204 -3.22 7.52 13.62
C GLY A 204 -3.03 6.03 13.90
N ALA A 205 -4.05 5.37 14.49
CA ALA A 205 -4.04 3.95 14.83
C ALA A 205 -4.97 3.11 13.93
N GLY A 206 -5.22 3.58 12.70
CA GLY A 206 -5.97 2.88 11.67
C GLY A 206 -5.12 1.87 10.90
N ALA A 207 -5.54 1.55 9.68
CA ALA A 207 -4.87 0.60 8.79
C ALA A 207 -3.38 0.92 8.59
N ALA A 208 -3.06 2.12 8.11
CA ALA A 208 -1.69 2.56 7.85
C ALA A 208 -0.87 2.63 9.13
N GLY A 209 -1.35 3.30 10.18
CA GLY A 209 -0.60 3.48 11.42
C GLY A 209 -0.27 2.18 12.13
N THR A 210 -1.20 1.22 12.11
CA THR A 210 -0.97 -0.13 12.62
C THR A 210 0.18 -0.82 11.88
N ALA A 211 0.17 -0.80 10.56
CA ALA A 211 1.18 -1.46 9.74
C ALA A 211 2.54 -0.75 9.82
N VAL A 212 2.55 0.58 9.80
CA VAL A 212 3.76 1.42 10.00
C VAL A 212 4.42 1.07 11.33
N THR A 213 3.64 1.07 12.42
CA THR A 213 4.14 0.74 13.76
C THR A 213 4.78 -0.64 13.80
N LYS A 214 4.07 -1.66 13.28
CA LYS A 214 4.58 -3.05 13.24
C LYS A 214 5.87 -3.15 12.45
N LEU A 215 5.96 -2.50 11.29
CA LEU A 215 7.15 -2.59 10.43
C LEU A 215 8.35 -1.82 11.04
N LEU A 216 8.12 -0.69 11.72
CA LEU A 216 9.16 0.04 12.46
C LEU A 216 9.69 -0.79 13.65
N LEU A 217 8.82 -1.47 14.40
CA LEU A 217 9.21 -2.39 15.46
C LEU A 217 10.08 -3.54 14.91
N LEU A 218 9.68 -4.15 13.80
CA LEU A 218 10.45 -5.18 13.10
C LEU A 218 11.81 -4.67 12.57
N ALA A 219 11.89 -3.39 12.23
CA ALA A 219 13.15 -2.74 11.84
C ALA A 219 14.06 -2.44 13.05
N GLY A 220 13.57 -2.64 14.27
CA GLY A 220 14.30 -2.50 15.53
C GLY A 220 14.11 -1.15 16.25
N VAL A 221 13.17 -0.31 15.81
CA VAL A 221 12.77 0.90 16.55
C VAL A 221 12.01 0.44 17.80
N LYS A 222 12.50 0.84 18.99
CA LYS A 222 11.94 0.35 20.26
C LYS A 222 11.04 1.35 20.96
N ASP A 223 11.26 2.64 20.74
CA ASP A 223 10.51 3.71 21.39
C ASP A 223 9.50 4.30 20.41
N ILE A 224 8.30 3.71 20.37
CA ILE A 224 7.21 4.16 19.52
C ILE A 224 6.00 4.47 20.41
N ILE A 225 5.40 5.64 20.23
CA ILE A 225 4.10 6.02 20.79
C ILE A 225 3.10 6.07 19.65
N VAL A 226 1.94 5.47 19.84
CA VAL A 226 0.84 5.51 18.87
C VAL A 226 -0.33 6.29 19.45
N LEU A 227 -0.91 7.14 18.60
CA LEU A 227 -2.06 7.97 18.96
C LEU A 227 -3.27 7.62 18.10
N ASP A 228 -4.44 7.72 18.67
CA ASP A 228 -5.69 7.86 17.92
C ASP A 228 -6.39 9.19 18.24
N SER A 229 -7.64 9.36 17.81
CA SER A 229 -8.43 10.59 18.09
C SER A 229 -8.71 10.86 19.58
N LYS A 230 -8.44 9.89 20.45
CA LYS A 230 -8.66 9.99 21.91
C LYS A 230 -7.35 10.24 22.67
N GLY A 231 -6.21 10.21 22.00
CA GLY A 231 -4.88 10.36 22.58
C GLY A 231 -3.99 9.11 22.42
N VAL A 232 -3.04 8.95 23.33
CA VAL A 232 -2.12 7.79 23.34
C VAL A 232 -2.93 6.52 23.58
N ILE A 233 -2.79 5.53 22.67
CA ILE A 233 -3.50 4.26 22.80
C ILE A 233 -3.01 3.45 24.00
N GLY A 234 -3.95 2.85 24.73
CA GLY A 234 -3.68 2.03 25.91
C GLY A 234 -4.33 0.65 25.82
N ALA A 235 -4.08 -0.15 26.86
CA ALA A 235 -4.66 -1.49 26.97
C ALA A 235 -6.19 -1.49 27.13
N GLU A 236 -6.77 -0.35 27.54
CA GLU A 236 -8.19 -0.12 27.70
C GLU A 236 -8.94 0.13 26.37
N SER A 237 -8.24 0.24 25.25
CA SER A 237 -8.86 0.38 23.95
C SER A 237 -9.88 -0.73 23.68
N ARG A 238 -11.04 -0.38 23.12
CA ARG A 238 -12.06 -1.39 22.74
C ARG A 238 -11.70 -2.19 21.48
N GLU A 239 -10.75 -1.71 20.71
CA GLU A 239 -10.36 -2.31 19.42
C GLU A 239 -9.17 -3.27 19.59
N PRO A 240 -9.31 -4.56 19.25
CA PRO A 240 -8.29 -5.58 19.49
C PRO A 240 -6.92 -5.24 18.88
N HIS A 241 -6.89 -4.63 17.69
CA HIS A 241 -5.64 -4.26 17.04
C HIS A 241 -4.91 -3.14 17.80
N LYS A 242 -5.63 -2.18 18.39
CA LYS A 242 -5.03 -1.13 19.23
C LYS A 242 -4.50 -1.70 20.55
N GLN A 243 -5.23 -2.63 21.17
CA GLN A 243 -4.74 -3.35 22.35
C GLN A 243 -3.44 -4.09 22.06
N ALA A 244 -3.37 -4.76 20.90
CA ALA A 244 -2.18 -5.50 20.48
C ALA A 244 -0.98 -4.55 20.24
N LEU A 245 -1.21 -3.35 19.68
CA LEU A 245 -0.17 -2.33 19.53
C LEU A 245 0.27 -1.75 20.88
N ALA A 246 -0.66 -1.41 21.76
CA ALA A 246 -0.36 -0.83 23.07
C ALA A 246 0.55 -1.72 23.93
N LYS A 247 0.43 -3.06 23.79
CA LYS A 247 1.32 -4.03 24.47
C LYS A 247 2.77 -3.99 23.99
N GLN A 248 3.04 -3.46 22.81
CA GLN A 248 4.34 -3.46 22.16
C GLN A 248 4.96 -2.06 22.02
N THR A 249 4.21 -1.02 22.38
CA THR A 249 4.57 0.39 22.19
C THR A 249 4.57 1.14 23.52
N ASN A 250 4.94 2.44 23.46
CA ASN A 250 4.93 3.32 24.60
C ASN A 250 5.77 2.83 25.82
N PRO A 251 7.06 2.50 25.63
CA PRO A 251 7.91 2.06 26.75
C PRO A 251 8.10 3.15 27.81
N ARG A 252 7.91 4.42 27.43
CA ARG A 252 8.01 5.58 28.31
C ARG A 252 6.76 5.82 29.17
N LYS A 253 5.67 5.06 28.93
CA LYS A 253 4.39 5.19 29.64
C LYS A 253 3.80 6.60 29.59
N VAL A 254 3.96 7.28 28.43
CA VAL A 254 3.37 8.60 28.19
C VAL A 254 1.84 8.44 28.17
N ALA A 255 1.15 9.31 28.85
CA ALA A 255 -0.30 9.46 28.82
C ALA A 255 -0.66 10.85 28.29
N GLY A 256 -1.90 11.00 27.76
CA GLY A 256 -2.37 12.28 27.25
C GLY A 256 -2.54 12.29 25.75
N GLY A 257 -2.38 13.45 25.16
CA GLY A 257 -2.65 13.68 23.73
C GLY A 257 -1.40 13.82 22.87
N LEU A 258 -1.57 14.63 21.82
CA LEU A 258 -0.53 14.85 20.82
C LEU A 258 0.68 15.58 21.42
N GLU A 259 0.47 16.57 22.25
CA GLU A 259 1.55 17.40 22.81
C GLU A 259 2.46 16.57 23.71
N GLU A 260 1.89 15.77 24.62
CA GLU A 260 2.63 14.89 25.50
C GLU A 260 3.41 13.82 24.73
N ALA A 261 2.83 13.29 23.67
CA ALA A 261 3.50 12.30 22.82
C ALA A 261 4.66 12.90 22.03
N LEU A 262 4.51 14.14 21.53
CA LEU A 262 5.52 14.82 20.72
C LEU A 262 6.68 15.38 21.54
N ALA A 263 6.53 15.56 22.85
CA ALA A 263 7.60 16.07 23.71
C ALA A 263 8.87 15.22 23.59
N GLU A 264 9.98 15.85 23.13
CA GLU A 264 11.28 15.21 22.91
C GLU A 264 11.23 14.03 21.89
N ALA A 265 10.21 13.94 21.04
CA ALA A 265 10.14 12.95 19.96
C ALA A 265 11.13 13.31 18.84
N ASP A 266 11.85 12.32 18.30
CA ASP A 266 12.76 12.49 17.17
C ASP A 266 12.03 12.52 15.83
N ALA A 267 10.93 11.79 15.73
CA ALA A 267 10.15 11.68 14.49
C ALA A 267 8.66 11.59 14.78
N VAL A 268 7.85 12.15 13.89
CA VAL A 268 6.41 11.94 13.82
C VAL A 268 5.99 11.44 12.43
N VAL A 269 5.11 10.45 12.41
CA VAL A 269 4.45 9.95 11.20
C VAL A 269 2.95 10.16 11.36
N GLY A 270 2.40 11.14 10.64
CA GLY A 270 0.98 11.41 10.55
C GLY A 270 0.34 10.52 9.48
N VAL A 271 -0.64 9.73 9.88
CA VAL A 271 -1.47 8.86 9.04
C VAL A 271 -2.92 8.90 9.55
N SER A 272 -3.40 10.10 9.81
CA SER A 272 -4.70 10.36 10.44
C SER A 272 -5.57 11.28 9.58
N GLY A 273 -5.47 12.57 9.78
CA GLY A 273 -6.31 13.55 9.11
C GLY A 273 -5.67 14.93 8.99
N PRO A 274 -6.26 15.80 8.18
CA PRO A 274 -5.69 17.10 7.85
C PRO A 274 -5.55 18.03 9.06
N GLY A 275 -4.43 18.79 9.08
CA GLY A 275 -4.28 19.91 10.01
C GLY A 275 -4.12 19.54 11.49
N LEU A 276 -3.77 18.29 11.79
CA LEU A 276 -3.57 17.80 13.16
C LEU A 276 -2.46 18.57 13.90
N MET A 277 -1.42 19.01 13.21
CA MET A 277 -0.22 19.60 13.78
C MET A 277 0.00 21.04 13.28
N GLN A 278 0.69 21.84 14.10
CA GLN A 278 1.13 23.21 13.84
C GLN A 278 2.62 23.33 14.19
N ALA A 279 3.26 24.45 13.80
CA ALA A 279 4.68 24.71 14.10
C ALA A 279 5.02 24.54 15.59
N ARG A 280 4.15 24.97 16.50
CA ARG A 280 4.34 24.83 17.95
C ARG A 280 4.52 23.36 18.39
N HIS A 281 3.84 22.43 17.75
CA HIS A 281 3.96 20.99 18.05
C HIS A 281 5.35 20.48 17.63
N VAL A 282 5.87 20.94 16.48
CA VAL A 282 7.22 20.60 16.03
C VAL A 282 8.30 21.20 16.93
N GLN A 283 8.07 22.40 17.49
CA GLN A 283 8.99 23.05 18.45
C GLN A 283 9.16 22.24 19.75
N MET A 284 8.16 21.44 20.14
CA MET A 284 8.23 20.56 21.30
C MET A 284 9.06 19.29 21.05
N MET A 285 9.31 18.96 19.80
CA MET A 285 10.09 17.78 19.43
C MET A 285 11.58 17.97 19.68
N ALA A 286 12.32 16.88 19.66
CA ALA A 286 13.77 16.90 19.77
C ALA A 286 14.41 17.67 18.60
N LYS A 287 15.61 18.24 18.85
CA LYS A 287 16.39 18.90 17.79
C LYS A 287 16.56 17.99 16.59
N LYS A 288 16.49 18.59 15.39
CA LYS A 288 16.54 17.89 14.09
C LYS A 288 15.36 16.92 13.91
N ALA A 289 14.16 17.36 14.24
CA ALA A 289 12.94 16.60 14.12
C ALA A 289 12.68 16.12 12.66
N ILE A 290 12.14 14.92 12.52
CA ILE A 290 11.66 14.33 11.28
C ILE A 290 10.14 14.39 11.30
N VAL A 291 9.52 15.00 10.28
CA VAL A 291 8.06 15.19 10.22
C VAL A 291 7.52 14.63 8.92
N PHE A 292 6.74 13.56 8.99
CA PHE A 292 6.01 12.97 7.87
C PHE A 292 4.52 13.22 8.05
N GLY A 293 3.91 14.06 7.22
CA GLY A 293 2.47 14.31 7.20
C GLY A 293 1.87 13.67 5.95
N LEU A 294 1.22 12.52 6.07
CA LEU A 294 0.88 11.66 4.93
C LEU A 294 -0.59 11.69 4.54
N ALA A 295 -1.45 12.37 5.30
CA ALA A 295 -2.86 12.54 4.94
C ALA A 295 -3.03 13.22 3.57
N ASN A 296 -4.00 12.76 2.81
CA ASN A 296 -4.35 13.29 1.48
C ASN A 296 -5.84 13.69 1.46
N PRO A 297 -6.23 14.79 0.77
CA PRO A 297 -5.38 15.68 -0.03
C PRO A 297 -4.63 16.75 0.78
N VAL A 298 -4.95 16.92 2.06
CA VAL A 298 -4.30 17.91 2.95
C VAL A 298 -3.53 17.14 4.04
N PRO A 299 -2.21 17.37 4.19
CA PRO A 299 -1.42 16.67 5.20
C PRO A 299 -1.76 17.13 6.62
N GLU A 300 -1.32 16.36 7.62
CA GLU A 300 -1.44 16.69 9.05
C GLU A 300 -0.78 18.00 9.40
N ILE A 301 0.28 18.38 8.68
CA ILE A 301 0.96 19.67 8.75
C ILE A 301 1.53 20.02 7.37
N MET A 302 1.39 21.26 6.96
CA MET A 302 2.00 21.74 5.71
C MET A 302 3.52 21.82 5.84
N PRO A 303 4.30 21.52 4.79
CA PRO A 303 5.76 21.51 4.83
C PRO A 303 6.38 22.81 5.35
N ASP A 304 5.85 23.95 4.91
CA ASP A 304 6.34 25.26 5.36
C ASP A 304 6.11 25.49 6.85
N GLU A 305 4.97 25.03 7.35
CA GLU A 305 4.63 25.11 8.77
C GLU A 305 5.52 24.19 9.62
N ALA A 306 5.79 22.98 9.13
CA ALA A 306 6.73 22.07 9.79
C ALA A 306 8.15 22.63 9.83
N LYS A 307 8.63 23.24 8.73
CA LYS A 307 9.94 23.91 8.68
C LYS A 307 10.01 25.10 9.62
N LYS A 308 8.96 25.92 9.74
CA LYS A 308 8.88 27.02 10.73
C LYS A 308 8.99 26.49 12.17
N GLY A 309 8.48 25.30 12.45
CA GLY A 309 8.62 24.62 13.72
C GLY A 309 10.02 24.06 14.00
N GLY A 310 10.92 24.07 13.02
CA GLY A 310 12.30 23.57 13.17
C GLY A 310 12.51 22.13 12.70
N ALA A 311 11.59 21.56 11.92
CA ALA A 311 11.80 20.25 11.31
C ALA A 311 13.01 20.24 10.37
N ALA A 312 13.90 19.28 10.55
CA ALA A 312 15.08 19.10 9.71
C ALA A 312 14.79 18.29 8.44
N VAL A 313 13.83 17.40 8.49
CA VAL A 313 13.36 16.61 7.34
C VAL A 313 11.84 16.62 7.33
N VAL A 314 11.25 16.98 6.21
CA VAL A 314 9.79 16.98 6.01
C VAL A 314 9.45 16.14 4.79
N ALA A 315 8.39 15.33 4.92
CA ALA A 315 7.84 14.56 3.83
C ALA A 315 6.31 14.55 3.87
N THR A 316 5.68 14.38 2.71
CA THR A 316 4.22 14.30 2.56
C THR A 316 3.81 13.17 1.62
N GLY A 317 2.51 12.83 1.59
CA GLY A 317 1.94 11.95 0.58
C GLY A 317 1.79 12.59 -0.81
N ARG A 318 1.97 13.90 -0.93
CA ARG A 318 1.68 14.70 -2.13
C ARG A 318 2.87 14.75 -3.08
N SER A 319 2.58 14.72 -4.39
CA SER A 319 3.58 14.79 -5.46
C SER A 319 4.11 16.19 -5.76
N ASP A 320 3.46 17.23 -5.24
CA ASP A 320 3.85 18.63 -5.45
C ASP A 320 4.85 19.15 -4.40
N PHE A 321 5.30 18.29 -3.48
CA PHE A 321 6.34 18.61 -2.50
C PHE A 321 7.51 17.62 -2.59
N PRO A 322 8.72 18.02 -2.13
CA PRO A 322 9.83 17.10 -1.96
C PRO A 322 9.49 15.91 -1.04
N ASN A 323 10.21 14.80 -1.20
CA ASN A 323 10.03 13.60 -0.38
C ASN A 323 8.60 13.04 -0.40
N GLN A 324 8.03 12.84 -1.59
CA GLN A 324 6.73 12.19 -1.69
C GLN A 324 6.82 10.76 -1.15
N ILE A 325 6.16 10.49 -0.01
CA ILE A 325 5.97 9.15 0.54
C ILE A 325 4.63 8.62 0.04
N ASN A 326 4.67 7.78 -0.99
CA ASN A 326 3.48 7.21 -1.60
C ASN A 326 3.66 5.72 -1.86
N ASN A 327 2.63 4.92 -1.59
CA ASN A 327 2.64 3.46 -1.74
C ASN A 327 2.85 3.00 -3.19
N SER A 328 2.67 3.88 -4.18
CA SER A 328 3.01 3.61 -5.59
C SER A 328 4.48 3.23 -5.82
N LEU A 329 5.36 3.56 -4.89
CA LEU A 329 6.75 3.11 -4.89
C LEU A 329 6.93 1.65 -4.45
N ALA A 330 5.91 1.04 -3.86
CA ALA A 330 6.00 -0.30 -3.25
C ALA A 330 5.12 -1.34 -3.94
N PHE A 331 3.79 -1.13 -3.97
CA PHE A 331 2.84 -2.19 -4.35
C PHE A 331 3.09 -2.78 -5.74
N PRO A 332 3.45 -2.00 -6.79
CA PRO A 332 3.63 -2.61 -8.09
C PRO A 332 4.83 -3.57 -8.10
N GLY A 333 5.94 -3.16 -7.46
CA GLY A 333 7.13 -3.99 -7.32
C GLY A 333 6.92 -5.22 -6.44
N ILE A 334 6.14 -5.10 -5.36
CA ILE A 334 5.78 -6.25 -4.50
C ILE A 334 5.04 -7.31 -5.31
N PHE A 335 3.98 -6.94 -6.04
CA PHE A 335 3.22 -7.90 -6.84
C PHE A 335 4.00 -8.41 -8.04
N ARG A 336 4.81 -7.58 -8.70
CA ARG A 336 5.72 -8.02 -9.75
C ARG A 336 6.67 -9.11 -9.23
N GLY A 337 7.35 -8.89 -8.12
CA GLY A 337 8.23 -9.88 -7.52
C GLY A 337 7.48 -11.15 -7.10
N ALA A 338 6.29 -11.01 -6.52
CA ALA A 338 5.47 -12.15 -6.12
C ALA A 338 5.03 -13.02 -7.31
N LEU A 339 4.66 -12.41 -8.41
CA LEU A 339 4.29 -13.13 -9.63
C LEU A 339 5.50 -13.79 -10.30
N ASP A 340 6.61 -13.07 -10.47
CA ASP A 340 7.82 -13.56 -11.11
C ASP A 340 8.46 -14.74 -10.34
N HIS A 341 8.49 -14.66 -9.01
CA HIS A 341 9.08 -15.69 -8.15
C HIS A 341 8.07 -16.72 -7.63
N LYS A 342 6.81 -16.66 -8.11
CA LYS A 342 5.72 -17.58 -7.74
C LYS A 342 5.47 -17.62 -6.22
N VAL A 343 5.64 -16.49 -5.55
CA VAL A 343 5.40 -16.33 -4.11
C VAL A 343 3.89 -16.41 -3.84
N THR A 344 3.52 -17.16 -2.83
CA THR A 344 2.12 -17.31 -2.41
C THR A 344 1.75 -16.47 -1.20
N LYS A 345 2.74 -16.05 -0.40
CA LYS A 345 2.54 -15.24 0.81
C LYS A 345 3.58 -14.13 0.90
N ILE A 346 3.14 -12.88 0.94
CA ILE A 346 4.01 -11.71 1.15
C ILE A 346 4.33 -11.61 2.64
N THR A 347 5.57 -11.94 3.00
CA THR A 347 6.02 -12.02 4.40
C THR A 347 6.55 -10.67 4.91
N ASP A 348 6.64 -10.52 6.22
CA ASP A 348 7.22 -9.33 6.85
C ASP A 348 8.71 -9.17 6.51
N LYS A 349 9.44 -10.27 6.33
CA LYS A 349 10.84 -10.24 5.84
C LYS A 349 10.94 -9.62 4.44
N MET A 350 10.00 -9.95 3.54
CA MET A 350 9.95 -9.37 2.19
C MET A 350 9.64 -7.88 2.26
N LYS A 351 8.66 -7.45 3.06
CA LYS A 351 8.32 -6.04 3.28
C LYS A 351 9.50 -5.24 3.84
N LEU A 352 10.18 -5.77 4.85
CA LEU A 352 11.39 -5.17 5.42
C LEU A 352 12.53 -5.08 4.38
N GLY A 353 12.71 -6.13 3.59
CA GLY A 353 13.67 -6.16 2.48
C GLY A 353 13.35 -5.11 1.42
N ALA A 354 12.09 -4.98 1.01
CA ALA A 354 11.62 -3.99 0.05
C ALA A 354 11.90 -2.57 0.53
N ALA A 355 11.59 -2.25 1.79
CA ALA A 355 11.88 -0.94 2.38
C ALA A 355 13.39 -0.63 2.38
N LYS A 356 14.24 -1.59 2.75
CA LYS A 356 15.70 -1.44 2.74
C LYS A 356 16.25 -1.23 1.33
N ASN A 357 15.77 -2.02 0.35
CA ASN A 357 16.20 -1.90 -1.03
C ASN A 357 15.77 -0.56 -1.63
N LEU A 358 14.54 -0.10 -1.33
CA LEU A 358 14.03 1.19 -1.76
C LEU A 358 14.86 2.35 -1.16
N ALA A 359 15.17 2.29 0.13
CA ALA A 359 16.03 3.27 0.79
C ALA A 359 17.45 3.32 0.18
N ALA A 360 18.00 2.18 -0.21
CA ALA A 360 19.35 2.06 -0.76
C ALA A 360 19.50 2.74 -2.14
N LEU A 361 18.42 2.97 -2.88
CA LEU A 361 18.47 3.71 -4.15
C LEU A 361 18.87 5.17 -3.98
N VAL A 362 18.72 5.73 -2.79
CA VAL A 362 19.19 7.08 -2.48
C VAL A 362 20.55 7.00 -1.79
N ASN A 363 21.61 6.98 -2.58
CA ASN A 363 23.01 6.79 -2.07
C ASN A 363 23.46 7.89 -1.10
N LYS A 364 23.07 9.15 -1.35
CA LYS A 364 23.41 10.32 -0.53
C LYS A 364 22.11 11.06 -0.17
N PRO A 365 21.39 10.63 0.87
CA PRO A 365 20.15 11.27 1.24
C PRO A 365 20.41 12.70 1.76
N THR A 366 19.50 13.60 1.40
CA THR A 366 19.45 15.00 1.85
C THR A 366 18.10 15.29 2.48
N ALA A 367 17.93 16.46 3.11
CA ALA A 367 16.64 16.85 3.68
C ALA A 367 15.49 16.85 2.66
N ASP A 368 15.80 17.10 1.39
CA ASP A 368 14.81 17.18 0.31
C ASP A 368 14.79 15.93 -0.60
N LYS A 369 15.64 14.92 -0.35
CA LYS A 369 15.64 13.63 -1.06
C LYS A 369 16.02 12.47 -0.14
N ILE A 370 15.01 11.93 0.58
CA ILE A 370 15.15 10.75 1.46
C ILE A 370 14.57 9.47 0.85
N ILE A 371 13.80 9.59 -0.23
CA ILE A 371 13.17 8.48 -0.93
C ILE A 371 13.25 8.74 -2.45
N PRO A 372 13.36 7.70 -3.31
CA PRO A 372 13.33 7.92 -4.75
C PRO A 372 11.96 8.41 -5.22
N GLY A 373 11.92 9.03 -6.39
CA GLY A 373 10.68 9.34 -7.09
C GLY A 373 10.11 8.11 -7.81
N PRO A 374 8.81 8.11 -8.16
CA PRO A 374 8.17 6.96 -8.81
C PRO A 374 8.73 6.67 -10.21
N PHE A 375 9.35 7.64 -10.86
CA PHE A 375 9.98 7.51 -12.18
C PHE A 375 11.50 7.33 -12.12
N ASP A 376 12.09 7.25 -10.92
CA ASP A 376 13.52 6.97 -10.77
C ASP A 376 13.79 5.52 -11.22
N LYS A 377 14.90 5.31 -11.96
CA LYS A 377 15.26 4.00 -12.48
C LYS A 377 15.52 2.99 -11.37
N GLY A 378 15.05 1.76 -11.56
CA GLY A 378 15.34 0.66 -10.65
C GLY A 378 14.44 0.57 -9.41
N VAL A 379 13.43 1.44 -9.27
CA VAL A 379 12.53 1.42 -8.11
C VAL A 379 11.76 0.12 -8.03
N MET A 380 11.10 -0.28 -9.12
CA MET A 380 10.30 -1.49 -9.14
C MET A 380 11.12 -2.75 -9.02
N GLU A 381 12.28 -2.80 -9.66
CA GLU A 381 13.24 -3.90 -9.59
C GLU A 381 13.81 -4.07 -8.17
N ALA A 382 14.14 -2.97 -7.50
CA ALA A 382 14.65 -2.99 -6.13
C ALA A 382 13.62 -3.56 -5.15
N VAL A 383 12.36 -3.19 -5.30
CA VAL A 383 11.25 -3.71 -4.50
C VAL A 383 10.99 -5.18 -4.84
N ALA A 384 10.85 -5.53 -6.13
CA ALA A 384 10.57 -6.88 -6.60
C ALA A 384 11.66 -7.89 -6.15
N LYS A 385 12.93 -7.48 -6.16
CA LYS A 385 14.07 -8.31 -5.70
C LYS A 385 13.94 -8.78 -4.25
N ALA A 386 13.23 -8.07 -3.40
CA ALA A 386 13.01 -8.46 -2.01
C ALA A 386 11.94 -9.54 -1.84
N VAL A 387 11.11 -9.77 -2.85
CA VAL A 387 9.94 -10.65 -2.80
C VAL A 387 10.28 -11.98 -3.46
N ARG A 388 10.88 -12.86 -2.64
CA ARG A 388 11.33 -14.20 -3.08
C ARG A 388 11.49 -15.16 -1.90
#